data_71f6eb8e5882545db932feb102d43755
#
_entry.id   71f6eb8e5882545db932feb102d43755
#
_cell.length_a   1.000
_cell.length_b   1.000
_cell.length_c   1.000
_cell.angle_alpha   90.00
_cell.angle_beta   90.00
_cell.angle_gamma   90.00
#
_symmetry.space_group_name_H-M   'P 1'
#
loop_
_entity.id
_entity.type
_entity.pdbx_description
1 polymer ?
#
loop_
_entity_poly.entity_id
_entity_poly.type
_entity_poly.pdbx_seq_one_letter_code
_entity_poly.pdbx_strand_id
1 'polypeptide(L)'
;MRNIFIITILLSLFSSPSWSETLSMVDLVMRNNLYYKKFTDVPFTGEIFGLENGRFKNGELEGFWKYYYKDGQLRNKGNYKDGKKDGLWETYYEDGQLSRKFNYKNNKLDDLWETYHKNGQLKEKGNYKDYKREGLWETYYEDGKLSSNRNYKNGKRDGLWETYYEDGQLSRKFNYKNNK
;
A
#
# COMPACT_ATOMS: atom_id res chain seq x y z
N MET A 1 46.07 -50.95 40.70
CA MET A 1 45.77 -49.57 40.23
C MET A 1 45.11 -49.67 38.87
N ARG A 2 43.81 -49.41 38.78
CA ARG A 2 43.03 -49.53 37.51
C ARG A 2 42.88 -48.09 36.96
N ASN A 3 43.53 -47.81 35.84
CA ASN A 3 43.37 -46.53 35.14
C ASN A 3 42.04 -46.51 34.42
N ILE A 4 41.13 -45.62 34.86
CA ILE A 4 39.85 -45.33 34.18
C ILE A 4 40.15 -44.22 33.15
N PHE A 5 40.11 -44.57 31.86
CA PHE A 5 40.10 -43.62 30.79
C PHE A 5 38.69 -43.03 30.65
N ILE A 6 38.55 -41.76 31.00
CA ILE A 6 37.31 -41.00 30.71
C ILE A 6 37.43 -40.52 29.26
N ILE A 7 36.65 -41.13 28.36
CA ILE A 7 36.49 -40.66 27.01
C ILE A 7 35.44 -39.52 27.06
N THR A 8 35.89 -38.28 26.98
CA THR A 8 35.06 -37.11 26.79
C THR A 8 34.64 -37.08 25.31
N ILE A 9 33.41 -37.45 25.01
CA ILE A 9 32.80 -37.26 23.71
C ILE A 9 32.43 -35.78 23.59
N LEU A 10 33.25 -35.00 22.83
CA LEU A 10 32.90 -33.67 22.37
C LEU A 10 31.78 -33.80 21.32
N LEU A 11 30.54 -33.60 21.73
CA LEU A 11 29.47 -33.35 20.78
C LEU A 11 29.72 -31.97 20.13
N SER A 12 30.35 -31.96 18.98
CA SER A 12 30.38 -30.82 18.11
C SER A 12 28.96 -30.60 17.58
N LEU A 13 28.28 -29.63 18.14
CA LEU A 13 27.05 -29.07 17.56
C LEU A 13 27.42 -28.42 16.22
N PHE A 14 27.39 -29.22 15.15
CA PHE A 14 27.36 -28.67 13.81
C PHE A 14 26.01 -27.91 13.70
N SER A 15 26.01 -26.61 13.97
CA SER A 15 24.97 -25.75 13.48
C SER A 15 25.05 -25.79 11.96
N SER A 16 24.26 -26.65 11.32
CA SER A 16 23.99 -26.55 9.89
C SER A 16 23.58 -25.10 9.62
N PRO A 17 24.15 -24.42 8.59
CA PRO A 17 23.64 -23.14 8.19
C PRO A 17 22.15 -23.35 7.89
N SER A 18 21.28 -22.70 8.65
CA SER A 18 19.87 -22.68 8.34
C SER A 18 19.76 -21.89 7.03
N TRP A 19 19.66 -22.61 5.93
CA TRP A 19 19.21 -22.02 4.68
C TRP A 19 17.80 -21.53 4.98
N SER A 20 17.64 -20.23 5.17
CA SER A 20 16.33 -19.65 5.34
C SER A 20 15.59 -19.90 4.03
N GLU A 21 14.60 -20.79 4.08
CA GLU A 21 13.74 -21.09 2.94
C GLU A 21 13.12 -19.77 2.49
N THR A 22 13.39 -19.35 1.26
CA THR A 22 12.75 -18.17 0.67
C THR A 22 11.33 -18.54 0.30
N LEU A 23 10.38 -18.13 1.11
CA LEU A 23 8.95 -18.33 0.85
C LEU A 23 8.40 -17.23 -0.05
N SER A 24 7.35 -17.57 -0.79
CA SER A 24 6.57 -16.66 -1.62
C SER A 24 5.08 -16.84 -1.34
N MET A 25 4.22 -16.02 -1.91
CA MET A 25 2.77 -16.16 -1.73
C MET A 25 2.21 -17.51 -2.17
N VAL A 26 2.87 -18.20 -3.14
CA VAL A 26 2.41 -19.52 -3.61
C VAL A 26 2.61 -20.62 -2.55
N ASP A 27 3.47 -20.40 -1.56
CA ASP A 27 3.74 -21.35 -0.47
C ASP A 27 2.76 -21.20 0.69
N LEU A 28 1.91 -20.17 0.62
CA LEU A 28 0.92 -19.86 1.64
C LEU A 28 -0.49 -20.25 1.21
N VAL A 29 -1.36 -20.42 2.20
CA VAL A 29 -2.81 -20.62 2.04
C VAL A 29 -3.54 -19.76 3.06
N MET A 30 -4.62 -19.12 2.62
CA MET A 30 -5.48 -18.33 3.52
C MET A 30 -6.63 -19.18 4.03
N ARG A 31 -6.81 -19.19 5.36
CA ARG A 31 -7.93 -19.83 6.07
C ARG A 31 -8.42 -18.90 7.17
N ASN A 32 -9.73 -18.66 7.24
CA ASN A 32 -10.33 -17.78 8.27
C ASN A 32 -9.66 -16.39 8.38
N ASN A 33 -9.32 -15.78 7.23
CA ASN A 33 -8.62 -14.48 7.10
C ASN A 33 -7.18 -14.45 7.66
N LEU A 34 -6.58 -15.61 7.94
CA LEU A 34 -5.18 -15.73 8.33
C LEU A 34 -4.41 -16.54 7.30
N TYR A 35 -3.14 -16.21 7.11
CA TYR A 35 -2.23 -16.93 6.24
C TYR A 35 -1.47 -18.02 7.02
N TYR A 36 -1.33 -19.18 6.38
CA TYR A 36 -0.62 -20.35 6.87
C TYR A 36 0.38 -20.81 5.81
N LYS A 37 1.52 -21.34 6.20
CA LYS A 37 2.34 -22.13 5.29
C LYS A 37 1.55 -23.38 4.89
N LYS A 38 1.58 -23.77 3.62
CA LYS A 38 0.91 -24.98 3.14
C LYS A 38 1.28 -26.19 4.01
N PHE A 39 0.31 -27.04 4.28
CA PHE A 39 0.45 -28.26 5.10
C PHE A 39 0.77 -27.99 6.59
N THR A 40 0.51 -26.79 7.10
CA THR A 40 0.64 -26.48 8.53
C THR A 40 -0.66 -25.90 9.09
N ASP A 41 -0.85 -26.01 10.41
CA ASP A 41 -2.00 -25.45 11.13
C ASP A 41 -1.62 -24.29 12.06
N VAL A 42 -0.37 -23.84 12.00
CA VAL A 42 0.10 -22.67 12.74
C VAL A 42 0.05 -21.45 11.82
N PRO A 43 -0.57 -20.34 12.24
CA PRO A 43 -0.57 -19.07 11.48
C PRO A 43 0.85 -18.63 11.17
N PHE A 44 1.10 -18.26 9.92
CA PHE A 44 2.45 -17.97 9.44
C PHE A 44 2.99 -16.68 10.07
N THR A 45 4.22 -16.74 10.55
CA THR A 45 5.02 -15.59 10.95
C THR A 45 6.35 -15.67 10.23
N GLY A 46 6.68 -14.68 9.42
CA GLY A 46 7.89 -14.66 8.60
C GLY A 46 7.81 -13.68 7.45
N GLU A 47 8.82 -13.72 6.60
CA GLU A 47 8.89 -12.88 5.40
C GLU A 47 8.67 -13.70 4.14
N ILE A 48 8.13 -13.06 3.11
CA ILE A 48 8.00 -13.61 1.77
C ILE A 48 8.68 -12.71 0.76
N PHE A 49 9.09 -13.32 -0.35
CA PHE A 49 9.78 -12.65 -1.45
C PHE A 49 9.19 -13.08 -2.80
N GLY A 50 9.43 -12.29 -3.84
CA GLY A 50 8.95 -12.54 -5.19
C GLY A 50 8.21 -11.33 -5.75
N LEU A 51 7.07 -11.56 -6.41
CA LEU A 51 6.22 -10.48 -6.90
C LEU A 51 5.52 -9.71 -5.77
N GLU A 52 5.51 -10.29 -4.58
CA GLU A 52 5.03 -9.67 -3.35
C GLU A 52 6.09 -9.88 -2.27
N ASN A 53 6.56 -8.79 -1.69
CA ASN A 53 7.56 -8.80 -0.62
C ASN A 53 7.00 -8.15 0.61
N GLY A 54 7.06 -8.84 1.74
CA GLY A 54 6.56 -8.32 2.99
C GLY A 54 6.63 -9.33 4.11
N ARG A 55 6.13 -8.93 5.25
CA ARG A 55 6.17 -9.70 6.48
C ARG A 55 4.76 -10.07 6.95
N PHE A 56 4.65 -11.27 7.47
CA PHE A 56 3.49 -11.73 8.23
C PHE A 56 3.82 -11.85 9.72
N LYS A 57 2.81 -11.59 10.54
CA LYS A 57 2.84 -11.83 11.98
C LYS A 57 1.54 -12.52 12.37
N ASN A 58 1.65 -13.75 12.88
CA ASN A 58 0.49 -14.57 13.28
C ASN A 58 -0.59 -14.71 12.18
N GLY A 59 -0.15 -14.87 10.92
CA GLY A 59 -1.03 -15.00 9.76
C GLY A 59 -1.57 -13.69 9.19
N GLU A 60 -1.27 -12.55 9.76
CA GLU A 60 -1.69 -11.23 9.27
C GLU A 60 -0.54 -10.49 8.58
N LEU A 61 -0.87 -9.69 7.56
CA LEU A 61 0.10 -8.80 6.93
C LEU A 61 0.55 -7.74 7.93
N GLU A 62 1.87 -7.52 8.01
CA GLU A 62 2.46 -6.59 8.97
C GLU A 62 3.63 -5.83 8.36
N GLY A 63 3.76 -4.52 8.71
CA GLY A 63 4.87 -3.67 8.28
C GLY A 63 4.84 -3.31 6.81
N PHE A 64 6.01 -3.04 6.25
CA PHE A 64 6.16 -2.50 4.90
C PHE A 64 6.06 -3.59 3.83
N TRP A 65 5.19 -3.36 2.83
CA TRP A 65 4.94 -4.27 1.72
C TRP A 65 5.27 -3.63 0.39
N LYS A 66 5.79 -4.46 -0.54
CA LYS A 66 6.04 -4.11 -1.94
C LYS A 66 5.39 -5.14 -2.84
N TYR A 67 4.76 -4.68 -3.90
CA TYR A 67 4.15 -5.48 -4.94
C TYR A 67 4.75 -5.10 -6.28
N TYR A 68 5.09 -6.07 -7.10
CA TYR A 68 5.76 -5.86 -8.37
C TYR A 68 4.88 -6.31 -9.54
N TYR A 69 5.08 -5.72 -10.69
CA TYR A 69 4.60 -6.22 -11.96
C TYR A 69 5.38 -7.49 -12.34
N LYS A 70 4.89 -8.23 -13.38
CA LYS A 70 5.54 -9.47 -13.86
C LYS A 70 6.94 -9.23 -14.43
N ASP A 71 7.22 -8.04 -14.94
CA ASP A 71 8.51 -7.59 -15.43
C ASP A 71 9.50 -7.17 -14.32
N GLY A 72 9.06 -7.20 -13.06
CA GLY A 72 9.86 -6.86 -11.89
C GLY A 72 9.80 -5.38 -11.49
N GLN A 73 9.09 -4.53 -12.22
CA GLN A 73 8.92 -3.13 -11.82
C GLN A 73 7.98 -3.00 -10.63
N LEU A 74 8.25 -2.00 -9.78
CA LEU A 74 7.41 -1.74 -8.59
C LEU A 74 6.02 -1.28 -9.03
N ARG A 75 4.98 -2.00 -8.57
CA ARG A 75 3.58 -1.69 -8.82
C ARG A 75 2.96 -0.86 -7.70
N ASN A 76 3.11 -1.30 -6.46
CA ASN A 76 2.63 -0.59 -5.27
C ASN A 76 3.49 -0.90 -4.05
N LYS A 77 3.48 0.03 -3.11
CA LYS A 77 4.07 -0.15 -1.78
C LYS A 77 3.25 0.58 -0.72
N GLY A 78 3.37 0.12 0.52
CA GLY A 78 2.71 0.74 1.67
C GLY A 78 2.85 -0.12 2.92
N ASN A 79 2.22 0.32 3.99
CA ASN A 79 2.27 -0.38 5.27
C ASN A 79 0.96 -1.10 5.58
N TYR A 80 1.10 -2.24 6.24
CA TYR A 80 0.03 -2.93 6.93
C TYR A 80 0.27 -2.91 8.44
N LYS A 81 -0.82 -2.86 9.18
CA LYS A 81 -0.85 -3.04 10.62
C LYS A 81 -2.04 -3.93 10.96
N ASP A 82 -1.78 -5.04 11.64
CA ASP A 82 -2.81 -6.01 12.02
C ASP A 82 -3.70 -6.40 10.81
N GLY A 83 -3.08 -6.77 9.69
CA GLY A 83 -3.73 -7.17 8.43
C GLY A 83 -4.42 -6.03 7.64
N LYS A 84 -4.37 -4.79 8.12
CA LYS A 84 -5.05 -3.65 7.53
C LYS A 84 -4.06 -2.65 6.95
N LYS A 85 -4.39 -2.08 5.78
CA LYS A 85 -3.63 -0.95 5.23
C LYS A 85 -3.67 0.22 6.21
N ASP A 86 -2.49 0.77 6.53
CA ASP A 86 -2.31 1.89 7.46
C ASP A 86 -1.16 2.78 7.00
N GLY A 87 -1.37 4.11 6.96
CA GLY A 87 -0.41 5.08 6.48
C GLY A 87 -0.37 5.22 4.96
N LEU A 88 0.75 5.74 4.47
CA LEU A 88 0.95 6.10 3.07
C LEU A 88 1.08 4.87 2.17
N TRP A 89 0.32 4.90 1.06
CA TRP A 89 0.39 3.95 -0.03
C TRP A 89 0.70 4.68 -1.34
N GLU A 90 1.57 4.08 -2.13
CA GLU A 90 1.95 4.56 -3.45
C GLU A 90 1.71 3.48 -4.50
N THR A 91 1.22 3.88 -5.66
CA THR A 91 1.07 3.03 -6.85
C THR A 91 1.84 3.63 -8.01
N TYR A 92 2.38 2.79 -8.86
CA TYR A 92 3.21 3.19 -9.99
C TYR A 92 2.62 2.65 -11.30
N TYR A 93 2.85 3.33 -12.38
CA TYR A 93 2.62 2.83 -13.74
C TYR A 93 3.66 1.76 -14.09
N GLU A 94 3.41 1.02 -15.18
CA GLU A 94 4.35 0.00 -15.68
C GLU A 94 5.69 0.57 -16.13
N ASP A 95 5.76 1.87 -16.45
CA ASP A 95 7.00 2.59 -16.75
C ASP A 95 7.77 3.08 -15.51
N GLY A 96 7.28 2.74 -14.31
CA GLY A 96 7.87 3.10 -13.02
C GLY A 96 7.52 4.50 -12.51
N GLN A 97 6.75 5.29 -13.25
CA GLN A 97 6.33 6.61 -12.77
C GLN A 97 5.23 6.50 -11.72
N LEU A 98 5.23 7.43 -10.76
CA LEU A 98 4.20 7.50 -9.73
C LEU A 98 2.83 7.76 -10.36
N SER A 99 1.86 6.90 -10.05
CA SER A 99 0.48 6.99 -10.55
C SER A 99 -0.48 7.53 -9.51
N ARG A 100 -0.32 7.10 -8.25
CA ARG A 100 -1.19 7.51 -7.15
C ARG A 100 -0.42 7.52 -5.83
N LYS A 101 -0.88 8.40 -4.92
CA LYS A 101 -0.39 8.51 -3.55
C LYS A 101 -1.58 8.79 -2.64
N PHE A 102 -1.75 7.99 -1.63
CA PHE A 102 -2.92 8.08 -0.77
C PHE A 102 -2.67 7.47 0.61
N ASN A 103 -3.40 7.98 1.60
CA ASN A 103 -3.34 7.48 2.95
C ASN A 103 -4.49 6.54 3.28
N TYR A 104 -4.16 5.51 4.06
CA TYR A 104 -5.14 4.64 4.71
C TYR A 104 -5.05 4.75 6.23
N LYS A 105 -6.19 4.59 6.86
CA LYS A 105 -6.32 4.35 8.30
C LYS A 105 -7.26 3.17 8.52
N ASN A 106 -6.74 2.07 9.04
CA ASN A 106 -7.51 0.84 9.25
C ASN A 106 -8.28 0.39 7.99
N ASN A 107 -7.60 0.25 6.85
CA ASN A 107 -8.16 -0.06 5.52
C ASN A 107 -9.08 1.02 4.90
N LYS A 108 -9.34 2.14 5.56
CA LYS A 108 -10.15 3.21 5.01
C LYS A 108 -9.27 4.30 4.42
N LEU A 109 -9.67 4.82 3.25
CA LEU A 109 -9.05 6.04 2.72
C LEU A 109 -9.33 7.18 3.71
N ASP A 110 -8.27 7.80 4.20
CA ASP A 110 -8.32 8.87 5.18
C ASP A 110 -7.17 9.83 4.91
N ASP A 111 -7.45 11.16 4.89
CA ASP A 111 -6.47 12.19 4.58
C ASP A 111 -6.07 12.22 3.08
N LEU A 112 -4.80 12.36 2.76
CA LEU A 112 -4.24 12.65 1.44
C LEU A 112 -4.71 11.69 0.33
N TRP A 113 -5.10 12.28 -0.80
CA TRP A 113 -5.29 11.63 -2.09
C TRP A 113 -4.64 12.46 -3.21
N GLU A 114 -3.73 11.83 -3.95
CA GLU A 114 -3.10 12.41 -5.14
C GLU A 114 -3.08 11.38 -6.27
N THR A 115 -3.35 11.82 -7.49
CA THR A 115 -3.15 11.04 -8.70
C THR A 115 -2.29 11.83 -9.69
N TYR A 116 -1.59 11.15 -10.56
CA TYR A 116 -0.63 11.74 -11.48
C TYR A 116 -0.92 11.32 -12.91
N HIS A 117 -0.66 12.18 -13.87
CA HIS A 117 -0.62 11.86 -15.28
C HIS A 117 0.60 11.00 -15.60
N LYS A 118 0.62 10.34 -16.79
CA LYS A 118 1.79 9.56 -17.23
C LYS A 118 3.05 10.41 -17.46
N ASN A 119 2.92 11.71 -17.64
CA ASN A 119 4.05 12.64 -17.71
C ASN A 119 4.59 13.06 -16.33
N GLY A 120 4.07 12.48 -15.24
CA GLY A 120 4.47 12.73 -13.85
C GLY A 120 3.83 13.96 -13.21
N GLN A 121 3.07 14.76 -13.97
CA GLN A 121 2.38 15.92 -13.41
C GLN A 121 1.17 15.53 -12.58
N LEU A 122 0.85 16.32 -11.57
CA LEU A 122 -0.31 16.14 -10.72
C LEU A 122 -1.59 16.21 -11.57
N LYS A 123 -2.48 15.22 -11.41
CA LYS A 123 -3.76 15.13 -12.10
C LYS A 123 -4.93 15.50 -11.19
N GLU A 124 -4.95 14.99 -9.98
CA GLU A 124 -6.00 15.29 -9.00
C GLU A 124 -5.40 15.24 -7.60
N LYS A 125 -5.81 16.14 -6.72
CA LYS A 125 -5.51 16.07 -5.28
C LYS A 125 -6.73 16.46 -4.44
N GLY A 126 -6.77 15.94 -3.23
CA GLY A 126 -7.79 16.25 -2.24
C GLY A 126 -7.62 15.39 -1.00
N ASN A 127 -8.59 15.46 -0.12
CA ASN A 127 -8.61 14.67 1.09
C ASN A 127 -9.84 13.78 1.18
N TYR A 128 -9.63 12.60 1.74
CA TYR A 128 -10.69 11.71 2.17
C TYR A 128 -10.83 11.72 3.70
N LYS A 129 -12.04 11.47 4.16
CA LYS A 129 -12.31 11.13 5.55
C LYS A 129 -13.29 9.96 5.55
N ASP A 130 -12.89 8.83 6.10
CA ASP A 130 -13.71 7.61 6.12
C ASP A 130 -14.32 7.26 4.75
N TYR A 131 -13.48 7.20 3.68
CA TYR A 131 -13.87 6.98 2.27
C TYR A 131 -14.73 8.08 1.63
N LYS A 132 -14.96 9.20 2.28
CA LYS A 132 -15.73 10.33 1.73
C LYS A 132 -14.80 11.47 1.36
N ARG A 133 -15.03 12.08 0.20
CA ARG A 133 -14.32 13.31 -0.17
C ARG A 133 -14.65 14.40 0.86
N GLU A 134 -13.61 15.13 1.30
CA GLU A 134 -13.73 16.21 2.27
C GLU A 134 -12.89 17.41 1.83
N GLY A 135 -13.43 18.63 1.99
CA GLY A 135 -12.72 19.86 1.65
C GLY A 135 -12.53 20.09 0.15
N LEU A 136 -11.48 20.82 -0.18
CA LEU A 136 -11.15 21.19 -1.55
C LEU A 136 -10.53 20.01 -2.31
N TRP A 137 -11.04 19.80 -3.53
CA TRP A 137 -10.51 18.89 -4.54
C TRP A 137 -10.13 19.68 -5.78
N GLU A 138 -8.91 19.48 -6.24
CA GLU A 138 -8.35 20.15 -7.41
C GLU A 138 -8.01 19.12 -8.47
N THR A 139 -8.33 19.42 -9.74
CA THR A 139 -7.90 18.63 -10.89
C THR A 139 -7.10 19.51 -11.85
N TYR A 140 -6.15 18.89 -12.55
CA TYR A 140 -5.19 19.55 -13.40
C TYR A 140 -5.15 18.89 -14.78
N TYR A 141 -4.93 19.67 -15.81
CA TYR A 141 -4.60 19.23 -17.15
C TYR A 141 -3.20 18.60 -17.21
N GLU A 142 -2.88 17.91 -18.32
CA GLU A 142 -1.57 17.29 -18.51
C GLU A 142 -0.40 18.31 -18.62
N ASP A 143 -0.70 19.58 -18.90
CA ASP A 143 0.26 20.69 -18.89
C ASP A 143 0.43 21.33 -17.49
N GLY A 144 -0.26 20.79 -16.47
CA GLY A 144 -0.21 21.23 -15.07
C GLY A 144 -1.12 22.39 -14.72
N LYS A 145 -1.86 22.95 -15.69
CA LYS A 145 -2.83 24.00 -15.38
C LYS A 145 -4.06 23.48 -14.66
N LEU A 146 -4.62 24.30 -13.79
CA LEU A 146 -5.83 23.96 -13.05
C LEU A 146 -7.02 23.75 -13.99
N SER A 147 -7.66 22.61 -13.89
CA SER A 147 -8.86 22.24 -14.64
C SER A 147 -10.14 22.42 -13.83
N SER A 148 -10.09 22.15 -12.53
CA SER A 148 -11.24 22.42 -11.65
C SER A 148 -10.90 22.53 -10.17
N ASN A 149 -11.70 23.30 -9.46
CA ASN A 149 -11.81 23.36 -8.00
C ASN A 149 -13.18 22.89 -7.57
N ARG A 150 -13.25 21.97 -6.61
CA ARG A 150 -14.50 21.37 -6.16
C ARG A 150 -14.50 21.16 -4.67
N ASN A 151 -15.47 21.75 -3.95
CA ASN A 151 -15.58 21.56 -2.52
C ASN A 151 -16.56 20.45 -2.16
N TYR A 152 -16.17 19.65 -1.18
CA TYR A 152 -16.97 18.54 -0.66
C TYR A 152 -17.08 18.60 0.86
N LYS A 153 -18.21 18.12 1.38
CA LYS A 153 -18.43 17.89 2.80
C LYS A 153 -19.13 16.55 2.99
N ASN A 154 -18.52 15.64 3.73
CA ASN A 154 -19.04 14.28 3.93
C ASN A 154 -19.37 13.56 2.60
N GLY A 155 -18.58 13.74 1.53
CA GLY A 155 -18.79 13.17 0.21
C GLY A 155 -19.83 13.86 -0.66
N LYS A 156 -20.51 14.90 -0.17
CA LYS A 156 -21.49 15.69 -0.91
C LYS A 156 -20.86 16.98 -1.43
N ARG A 157 -21.33 17.44 -2.59
CA ARG A 157 -20.95 18.77 -3.10
C ARG A 157 -21.40 19.82 -2.10
N ASP A 158 -20.49 20.66 -1.64
CA ASP A 158 -20.78 21.71 -0.66
C ASP A 158 -19.77 22.86 -0.82
N GLY A 159 -20.26 24.05 -1.17
CA GLY A 159 -19.43 25.20 -1.47
C GLY A 159 -19.16 25.40 -2.95
N LEU A 160 -18.11 26.15 -3.23
CA LEU A 160 -17.75 26.61 -4.56
C LEU A 160 -17.21 25.47 -5.44
N TRP A 161 -17.68 25.45 -6.70
CA TRP A 161 -17.25 24.58 -7.77
C TRP A 161 -16.93 25.40 -9.01
N GLU A 162 -15.71 25.31 -9.48
CA GLU A 162 -15.21 26.02 -10.66
C GLU A 162 -14.56 25.04 -11.62
N THR A 163 -14.77 25.25 -12.90
CA THR A 163 -14.04 24.56 -13.98
C THR A 163 -13.43 25.57 -14.90
N TYR A 164 -12.27 25.23 -15.47
CA TYR A 164 -11.47 26.11 -16.31
C TYR A 164 -11.18 25.44 -17.64
N TYR A 165 -11.01 26.23 -18.69
CA TYR A 165 -10.50 25.79 -19.98
C TYR A 165 -8.96 25.61 -19.91
N GLU A 166 -8.37 24.96 -20.92
CA GLU A 166 -6.91 24.76 -21.00
C GLU A 166 -6.11 26.07 -21.12
N ASP A 167 -6.74 27.14 -21.59
CA ASP A 167 -6.16 28.50 -21.62
C ASP A 167 -6.19 29.17 -20.23
N GLY A 168 -6.82 28.53 -19.23
CA GLY A 168 -6.95 29.03 -17.87
C GLY A 168 -8.18 29.91 -17.61
N GLN A 169 -8.99 30.19 -18.64
CA GLN A 169 -10.21 30.97 -18.47
C GLN A 169 -11.28 30.17 -17.71
N LEU A 170 -12.06 30.86 -16.87
CA LEU A 170 -13.17 30.26 -16.15
C LEU A 170 -14.25 29.79 -17.12
N SER A 171 -14.58 28.51 -17.10
CA SER A 171 -15.61 27.89 -17.94
C SER A 171 -16.97 27.84 -17.24
N ARG A 172 -16.98 27.42 -15.98
CA ARG A 172 -18.23 27.30 -15.19
C ARG A 172 -17.95 27.58 -13.73
N LYS A 173 -18.99 28.13 -13.07
CA LYS A 173 -18.97 28.40 -11.63
C LYS A 173 -20.32 28.07 -11.01
N PHE A 174 -20.33 27.25 -9.97
CA PHE A 174 -21.51 26.86 -9.22
C PHE A 174 -21.23 26.97 -7.72
N ASN A 175 -22.28 27.15 -6.95
CA ASN A 175 -22.20 27.02 -5.51
C ASN A 175 -23.23 26.01 -5.05
N TYR A 176 -22.75 24.99 -4.36
CA TYR A 176 -23.56 23.87 -3.91
C TYR A 176 -23.75 23.90 -2.39
N LYS A 177 -24.89 23.38 -1.94
CA LYS A 177 -25.14 23.06 -0.54
C LYS A 177 -25.77 21.68 -0.45
N ASN A 178 -25.04 20.71 0.11
CA ASN A 178 -25.52 19.32 0.23
C ASN A 178 -26.01 18.72 -1.11
N ASN A 179 -25.26 18.87 -2.20
CA ASN A 179 -25.59 18.44 -3.59
C ASN A 179 -26.70 19.27 -4.32
N LYS A 180 -27.22 20.33 -3.75
CA LYS A 180 -28.25 21.21 -4.35
C LYS A 180 -27.66 22.55 -4.75
#